data_e58430c24d06bc93ba501ed3b339fd9d
#
_entry.id   e58430c24d06bc93ba501ed3b339fd9d
#
_cell.length_a   1.000
_cell.length_b   1.000
_cell.length_c   1.000
_cell.angle_alpha   90.00
_cell.angle_beta   90.00
_cell.angle_gamma   90.00
#
_symmetry.space_group_name_H-M   'P 1'
#
loop_
_entity.id
_entity.type
_entity.pdbx_description
1 polymer ?
#
loop_
_entity_poly.entity_id
_entity_poly.type
_entity_poly.pdbx_seq_one_letter_code
_entity_poly.pdbx_strand_id
1 'polypeptide(L)'
;MQLNETLAYMAALVRENPNITVREIADKMKFADNKSVYYWLAKANYHGIGEFKQAILTEQNKNLDGIVIKQNNKNKFIIKVPLRNWAGKKSRDGLKWFHIFHDYPNPRGLFATIIETNEFSPWFSEKDLIVVDTSLNMSAKPWVLCKKGRSFLIVRYGPQNSIYHPSTLKPCSRSGIVLLGPIIKLLRDWE
;
A
#
# COMPACT_ATOMS: atom_id res chain seq x y z
N MET A 1 -18.05 0.47 -34.67
CA MET A 1 -17.02 0.27 -33.67
C MET A 1 -17.66 -0.24 -32.39
N GLN A 2 -17.27 -1.40 -31.90
CA GLN A 2 -17.88 -1.98 -30.69
C GLN A 2 -17.37 -1.23 -29.45
N LEU A 3 -18.15 -1.17 -28.37
CA LEU A 3 -17.80 -0.47 -27.12
C LEU A 3 -16.40 -0.84 -26.63
N ASN A 4 -16.10 -2.14 -26.62
CA ASN A 4 -14.82 -2.66 -26.12
C ASN A 4 -13.62 -2.22 -26.97
N GLU A 5 -13.76 -2.15 -28.30
CA GLU A 5 -12.69 -1.70 -29.20
C GLU A 5 -12.39 -0.23 -29.04
N THR A 6 -13.44 0.61 -28.92
CA THR A 6 -13.29 2.05 -28.73
C THR A 6 -12.57 2.36 -27.42
N LEU A 7 -12.99 1.73 -26.33
CA LEU A 7 -12.36 1.91 -25.02
C LEU A 7 -10.94 1.35 -24.97
N ALA A 8 -10.69 0.22 -25.64
CA ALA A 8 -9.34 -0.37 -25.72
C ALA A 8 -8.38 0.58 -26.47
N TYR A 9 -8.84 1.24 -27.54
CA TYR A 9 -8.03 2.20 -28.26
C TYR A 9 -7.79 3.47 -27.42
N MET A 10 -8.81 4.00 -26.74
CA MET A 10 -8.66 5.13 -25.80
C MET A 10 -7.67 4.77 -24.67
N ALA A 11 -7.76 3.56 -24.14
CA ALA A 11 -6.84 3.08 -23.11
C ALA A 11 -5.39 3.01 -23.63
N ALA A 12 -5.18 2.54 -24.86
CA ALA A 12 -3.86 2.53 -25.49
C ALA A 12 -3.27 3.94 -25.61
N LEU A 13 -4.08 4.92 -26.03
CA LEU A 13 -3.65 6.32 -26.11
C LEU A 13 -3.25 6.91 -24.76
N VAL A 14 -4.01 6.59 -23.70
CA VAL A 14 -3.69 7.02 -22.33
C VAL A 14 -2.41 6.35 -21.84
N ARG A 15 -2.18 5.09 -22.18
CA ARG A 15 -0.95 4.36 -21.81
C ARG A 15 0.28 4.94 -22.51
N GLU A 16 0.14 5.32 -23.77
CA GLU A 16 1.21 5.96 -24.56
C GLU A 16 1.55 7.36 -24.02
N ASN A 17 0.52 8.14 -23.71
CA ASN A 17 0.67 9.49 -23.16
C ASN A 17 -0.31 9.72 -21.99
N PRO A 18 0.13 9.55 -20.71
CA PRO A 18 -0.71 9.79 -19.54
C PRO A 18 -1.28 11.21 -19.44
N ASN A 19 -0.63 12.19 -20.06
CA ASN A 19 -1.07 13.58 -20.06
C ASN A 19 -1.98 13.94 -21.23
N ILE A 20 -2.32 12.98 -22.12
CA ILE A 20 -3.17 13.19 -23.28
C ILE A 20 -4.48 13.88 -22.88
N THR A 21 -4.87 14.90 -23.62
CA THR A 21 -6.11 15.64 -23.39
C THR A 21 -7.31 14.98 -24.08
N VAL A 22 -8.52 15.33 -23.65
CA VAL A 22 -9.76 14.84 -24.29
C VAL A 22 -9.81 15.21 -25.76
N ARG A 23 -9.31 16.40 -26.09
CA ARG A 23 -9.24 16.89 -27.47
C ARG A 23 -8.31 16.04 -28.33
N GLU A 24 -7.11 15.77 -27.84
CA GLU A 24 -6.15 14.89 -28.54
C GLU A 24 -6.68 13.47 -28.72
N ILE A 25 -7.42 12.95 -27.74
CA ILE A 25 -8.11 11.65 -27.89
C ILE A 25 -9.15 11.72 -28.99
N ALA A 26 -9.99 12.76 -28.99
CA ALA A 26 -11.00 12.96 -30.04
C ALA A 26 -10.36 13.05 -31.42
N ASP A 27 -9.30 13.84 -31.59
CA ASP A 27 -8.56 14.03 -32.83
C ASP A 27 -7.95 12.69 -33.33
N LYS A 28 -7.27 11.95 -32.45
CA LYS A 28 -6.65 10.65 -32.79
C LYS A 28 -7.69 9.57 -33.14
N MET A 29 -8.87 9.64 -32.52
CA MET A 29 -9.98 8.74 -32.81
C MET A 29 -10.87 9.18 -33.97
N LYS A 30 -10.56 10.34 -34.56
CA LYS A 30 -11.35 10.97 -35.63
C LYS A 30 -12.81 11.20 -35.23
N PHE A 31 -13.03 11.57 -33.97
CA PHE A 31 -14.34 11.98 -33.47
C PHE A 31 -14.60 13.44 -33.90
N ALA A 32 -15.88 13.76 -34.18
CA ALA A 32 -16.27 15.11 -34.62
C ALA A 32 -16.09 16.14 -33.49
N ASP A 33 -16.19 15.71 -32.22
CA ASP A 33 -16.06 16.59 -31.05
C ASP A 33 -15.64 15.81 -29.76
N ASN A 34 -15.32 16.59 -28.74
CA ASN A 34 -14.95 16.09 -27.44
C ASN A 34 -16.11 15.37 -26.72
N LYS A 35 -17.37 15.67 -27.07
CA LYS A 35 -18.55 15.06 -26.45
C LYS A 35 -18.61 13.57 -26.76
N SER A 36 -18.11 13.19 -27.93
CA SER A 36 -18.02 11.78 -28.33
C SER A 36 -17.13 10.97 -27.37
N VAL A 37 -16.03 11.53 -26.88
CA VAL A 37 -15.17 10.90 -25.88
C VAL A 37 -15.95 10.68 -24.57
N TYR A 38 -16.62 11.73 -24.06
CA TYR A 38 -17.41 11.65 -22.84
C TYR A 38 -18.58 10.68 -22.98
N TYR A 39 -19.22 10.59 -24.15
CA TYR A 39 -20.27 9.62 -24.42
C TYR A 39 -19.76 8.18 -24.22
N TRP A 40 -18.59 7.86 -24.78
CA TRP A 40 -18.02 6.52 -24.64
C TRP A 40 -17.57 6.23 -23.21
N LEU A 41 -17.02 7.21 -22.49
CA LEU A 41 -16.68 7.08 -21.08
C LEU A 41 -17.92 6.82 -20.21
N ALA A 42 -18.98 7.60 -20.38
CA ALA A 42 -20.25 7.43 -19.66
C ALA A 42 -20.88 6.06 -19.93
N LYS A 43 -20.84 5.58 -21.18
CA LYS A 43 -21.33 4.26 -21.56
C LYS A 43 -20.55 3.12 -20.91
N ALA A 44 -19.32 3.37 -20.49
CA ALA A 44 -18.46 2.46 -19.75
C ALA A 44 -18.47 2.72 -18.22
N ASN A 45 -19.43 3.51 -17.72
CA ASN A 45 -19.59 3.91 -16.33
C ASN A 45 -18.43 4.71 -15.72
N TYR A 46 -17.68 5.45 -16.56
CA TYR A 46 -16.71 6.43 -16.08
C TYR A 46 -17.33 7.82 -16.04
N HIS A 47 -17.18 8.53 -14.92
CA HIS A 47 -17.70 9.90 -14.77
C HIS A 47 -16.86 10.96 -15.50
N GLY A 48 -15.71 10.58 -16.07
CA GLY A 48 -14.88 11.48 -16.86
C GLY A 48 -13.50 10.92 -17.18
N ILE A 49 -12.73 11.73 -17.93
CA ILE A 49 -11.40 11.33 -18.40
C ILE A 49 -10.40 11.11 -17.25
N GLY A 50 -10.54 11.84 -16.14
CA GLY A 50 -9.67 11.69 -14.97
C GLY A 50 -9.82 10.30 -14.34
N GLU A 51 -11.05 9.86 -14.13
CA GLU A 51 -11.35 8.53 -13.58
C GLU A 51 -10.89 7.41 -14.53
N PHE A 52 -11.15 7.58 -15.84
CA PHE A 52 -10.69 6.65 -16.86
C PHE A 52 -9.16 6.52 -16.89
N LYS A 53 -8.45 7.66 -16.91
CA LYS A 53 -6.98 7.67 -16.84
C LYS A 53 -6.48 6.99 -15.59
N GLN A 54 -7.07 7.31 -14.45
CA GLN A 54 -6.70 6.68 -13.18
C GLN A 54 -6.90 5.17 -13.23
N ALA A 55 -8.01 4.68 -13.77
CA ALA A 55 -8.26 3.25 -13.92
C ALA A 55 -7.21 2.59 -14.83
N ILE A 56 -6.94 3.17 -16.01
CA ILE A 56 -6.00 2.63 -16.99
C ILE A 56 -4.54 2.66 -16.47
N LEU A 57 -4.13 3.76 -15.84
CA LEU A 57 -2.77 3.88 -15.30
C LEU A 57 -2.58 3.05 -14.04
N THR A 58 -3.66 2.86 -13.26
CA THR A 58 -3.65 1.91 -12.14
C THR A 58 -3.58 0.47 -12.64
N GLU A 59 -4.21 0.15 -13.78
CA GLU A 59 -4.06 -1.15 -14.44
C GLU A 59 -2.65 -1.37 -15.03
N GLN A 60 -2.00 -0.34 -15.57
CA GLN A 60 -0.59 -0.40 -15.97
C GLN A 60 0.33 -0.57 -14.76
N ASN A 61 0.05 0.13 -13.67
CA ASN A 61 0.75 -0.07 -12.40
C ASN A 61 0.44 -1.45 -11.79
N LYS A 62 -0.74 -2.03 -12.02
CA LYS A 62 -1.03 -3.43 -11.69
C LYS A 62 -0.18 -4.42 -12.49
N ASN A 63 0.20 -4.10 -13.73
CA ASN A 63 1.11 -4.94 -14.52
C ASN A 63 2.59 -4.76 -14.15
N LEU A 64 2.97 -3.67 -13.48
CA LEU A 64 4.32 -3.41 -12.96
C LEU A 64 4.42 -3.60 -11.43
N ASP A 65 3.34 -3.31 -10.68
CA ASP A 65 3.28 -3.44 -9.21
C ASP A 65 2.41 -4.62 -8.76
N GLY A 66 1.74 -5.31 -9.68
CA GLY A 66 0.81 -6.39 -9.40
C GLY A 66 1.11 -7.63 -10.25
N ILE A 67 2.29 -8.24 -10.09
CA ILE A 67 2.45 -9.62 -10.55
C ILE A 67 1.47 -10.46 -9.73
N VAL A 68 0.37 -10.88 -10.36
CA VAL A 68 -0.58 -11.82 -9.76
C VAL A 68 0.06 -13.20 -9.77
N ILE A 69 0.64 -13.60 -8.66
CA ILE A 69 1.10 -14.97 -8.49
C ILE A 69 -0.09 -15.78 -7.98
N LYS A 70 -0.67 -16.59 -8.86
CA LYS A 70 -1.66 -17.59 -8.47
C LYS A 70 -0.96 -18.70 -7.69
N GLN A 71 -0.98 -18.63 -6.38
CA GLN A 71 -0.66 -19.75 -5.50
C GLN A 71 -1.92 -20.18 -4.77
N ASN A 72 -2.35 -21.41 -4.98
CA ASN A 72 -3.44 -22.09 -4.26
C ASN A 72 -4.70 -21.26 -4.03
N ASN A 73 -5.42 -20.92 -5.12
CA ASN A 73 -6.75 -20.25 -5.12
C ASN A 73 -6.85 -18.89 -4.41
N LYS A 74 -5.76 -18.24 -4.02
CA LYS A 74 -5.76 -16.87 -3.50
C LYS A 74 -4.87 -15.99 -4.36
N ASN A 75 -5.46 -14.96 -4.97
CA ASN A 75 -4.69 -13.93 -5.66
C ASN A 75 -3.88 -13.13 -4.64
N LYS A 76 -2.57 -13.03 -4.85
CA LYS A 76 -1.71 -12.14 -4.09
C LYS A 76 -1.20 -11.03 -5.00
N PHE A 77 -1.20 -9.82 -4.48
CA PHE A 77 -0.76 -8.63 -5.19
C PHE A 77 0.60 -8.19 -4.66
N ILE A 78 1.50 -7.78 -5.56
CA ILE A 78 2.68 -7.03 -5.14
C ILE A 78 2.26 -5.57 -4.97
N ILE A 79 2.44 -5.05 -3.78
CA ILE A 79 2.09 -3.67 -3.45
C ILE A 79 3.31 -2.91 -2.96
N LYS A 80 3.34 -1.60 -3.19
CA LYS A 80 4.35 -0.69 -2.64
C LYS A 80 3.89 -0.16 -1.29
N VAL A 81 4.74 -0.26 -0.29
CA VAL A 81 4.53 0.33 1.03
C VAL A 81 5.64 1.33 1.34
N PRO A 82 5.32 2.51 1.91
CA PRO A 82 6.34 3.48 2.27
C PRO A 82 7.23 2.94 3.39
N LEU A 83 8.54 3.03 3.19
CA LEU A 83 9.53 2.72 4.23
C LEU A 83 9.74 3.95 5.12
N ARG A 84 9.47 3.80 6.42
CA ARG A 84 9.69 4.82 7.44
C ARG A 84 10.91 4.48 8.27
N ASN A 85 11.66 5.47 8.69
CA ASN A 85 12.75 5.29 9.64
C ASN A 85 12.19 4.85 11.00
N TRP A 86 12.94 4.00 11.72
CA TRP A 86 12.58 3.48 13.04
C TRP A 86 12.20 4.54 14.05
N ALA A 87 12.86 5.69 14.05
CA ALA A 87 12.52 6.82 14.91
C ALA A 87 11.33 7.66 14.42
N GLY A 88 10.60 7.24 13.38
CA GLY A 88 9.48 7.97 12.80
C GLY A 88 9.86 9.29 12.12
N LYS A 89 11.16 9.55 11.90
CA LYS A 89 11.65 10.71 11.16
C LYS A 89 11.41 10.49 9.67
N LYS A 90 11.03 11.55 8.97
CA LYS A 90 11.05 11.54 7.50
C LYS A 90 12.49 11.35 7.03
N SER A 91 12.73 10.42 6.12
CA SER A 91 14.04 10.29 5.48
C SER A 91 14.36 11.60 4.75
N ARG A 92 15.59 12.11 4.92
CA ARG A 92 16.09 13.25 4.12
C ARG A 92 16.31 12.88 2.65
N ASP A 93 16.47 11.59 2.37
CA ASP A 93 16.75 11.03 1.04
C ASP A 93 15.52 10.74 0.19
N GLY A 94 14.36 11.30 0.57
CA GLY A 94 13.09 11.03 -0.11
C GLY A 94 12.35 9.80 0.44
N LEU A 95 11.16 9.56 -0.09
CA LEU A 95 10.35 8.41 0.27
C LEU A 95 10.95 7.15 -0.38
N LYS A 96 11.48 6.25 0.47
CA LYS A 96 11.86 4.90 0.03
C LYS A 96 10.61 4.01 0.07
N TRP A 97 10.51 3.09 -0.88
CA TRP A 97 9.40 2.17 -1.03
C TRP A 97 9.90 0.74 -0.91
N PHE A 98 9.07 -0.09 -0.30
CA PHE A 98 9.30 -1.52 -0.19
C PHE A 98 8.15 -2.29 -0.84
N HIS A 99 8.46 -3.40 -1.51
CA HIS A 99 7.46 -4.23 -2.18
C HIS A 99 7.12 -5.45 -1.33
N ILE A 100 5.83 -5.70 -1.13
CA ILE A 100 5.37 -6.87 -0.39
C ILE A 100 4.22 -7.55 -1.13
N PHE A 101 4.04 -8.84 -0.85
CA PHE A 101 2.82 -9.55 -1.23
C PHE A 101 1.70 -9.27 -0.25
N HIS A 102 0.52 -8.93 -0.76
CA HIS A 102 -0.67 -8.65 0.02
C HIS A 102 -1.93 -9.26 -0.62
N ASP A 103 -2.96 -9.53 0.17
CA ASP A 103 -4.20 -10.15 -0.31
C ASP A 103 -5.11 -9.14 -1.04
N TYR A 104 -4.86 -7.84 -0.89
CA TYR A 104 -5.61 -6.77 -1.54
C TYR A 104 -4.68 -5.85 -2.34
N PRO A 105 -5.13 -5.33 -3.51
CA PRO A 105 -4.28 -4.52 -4.40
C PRO A 105 -3.99 -3.12 -3.88
N ASN A 106 -4.88 -2.54 -3.08
CA ASN A 106 -4.77 -1.16 -2.59
C ASN A 106 -5.07 -1.04 -1.09
N PRO A 107 -4.27 -1.67 -0.22
CA PRO A 107 -4.47 -1.55 1.22
C PRO A 107 -4.15 -0.13 1.68
N ARG A 108 -4.99 0.42 2.58
CA ARG A 108 -4.74 1.72 3.20
C ARG A 108 -4.03 1.53 4.53
N GLY A 109 -3.26 2.54 4.94
CA GLY A 109 -2.65 2.56 6.27
C GLY A 109 -1.40 1.71 6.45
N LEU A 110 -0.86 1.10 5.39
CA LEU A 110 0.36 0.31 5.47
C LEU A 110 1.62 1.17 5.47
N PHE A 111 2.60 0.76 6.24
CA PHE A 111 3.98 1.21 6.11
C PHE A 111 4.94 0.10 6.58
N ALA A 112 6.18 0.17 6.10
CA ALA A 112 7.27 -0.69 6.55
C ALA A 112 8.26 0.13 7.38
N THR A 113 8.97 -0.54 8.28
CA THR A 113 10.12 0.04 9.01
C THR A 113 11.14 -1.04 9.33
N ILE A 114 12.41 -0.66 9.39
CA ILE A 114 13.51 -1.55 9.78
C ILE A 114 13.77 -1.34 11.26
N ILE A 115 13.87 -2.42 12.00
CA ILE A 115 14.19 -2.38 13.43
C ILE A 115 15.67 -2.04 13.61
N GLU A 116 15.94 -1.02 14.44
CA GLU A 116 17.30 -0.51 14.69
C GLU A 116 17.82 -0.90 16.09
N THR A 117 17.23 -1.94 16.73
CA THR A 117 17.62 -2.36 18.10
C THR A 117 17.36 -3.84 18.31
N ASN A 118 18.14 -4.47 19.19
CA ASN A 118 17.94 -5.86 19.61
C ASN A 118 17.08 -6.00 20.89
N GLU A 119 16.48 -4.91 21.38
CA GLU A 119 15.70 -4.88 22.60
C GLU A 119 14.52 -5.87 22.60
N PHE A 120 14.00 -6.22 21.42
CA PHE A 120 12.82 -7.07 21.26
C PHE A 120 13.14 -8.53 20.96
N SER A 121 14.42 -8.92 21.07
CA SER A 121 14.85 -10.32 20.90
C SER A 121 14.19 -11.24 21.94
N PRO A 122 13.87 -12.49 21.61
CA PRO A 122 14.20 -13.18 20.35
C PRO A 122 13.17 -13.01 19.23
N TRP A 123 12.05 -12.34 19.48
CA TRP A 123 10.94 -12.24 18.54
C TRP A 123 11.26 -11.34 17.35
N PHE A 124 11.96 -10.25 17.64
CA PHE A 124 12.37 -9.27 16.66
C PHE A 124 13.85 -8.91 16.89
N SER A 125 14.61 -8.81 15.83
CA SER A 125 16.04 -8.50 15.86
C SER A 125 16.33 -7.20 15.10
N GLU A 126 17.47 -6.62 15.37
CA GLU A 126 17.99 -5.53 14.54
C GLU A 126 18.06 -5.97 13.08
N LYS A 127 17.79 -5.05 12.14
CA LYS A 127 17.65 -5.24 10.70
C LYS A 127 16.41 -6.01 10.24
N ASP A 128 15.60 -6.58 11.13
CA ASP A 128 14.30 -7.10 10.72
C ASP A 128 13.46 -5.99 10.10
N LEU A 129 12.81 -6.28 8.97
CA LEU A 129 11.83 -5.38 8.38
C LEU A 129 10.42 -5.84 8.80
N ILE A 130 9.69 -4.92 9.40
CA ILE A 130 8.29 -5.15 9.78
C ILE A 130 7.34 -4.32 8.94
N VAL A 131 6.18 -4.88 8.63
CA VAL A 131 5.07 -4.18 7.99
C VAL A 131 3.94 -4.00 8.98
N VAL A 132 3.47 -2.77 9.09
CA VAL A 132 2.45 -2.35 10.05
C VAL A 132 1.22 -1.88 9.29
N ASP A 133 0.04 -2.26 9.77
CA ASP A 133 -1.23 -1.80 9.25
C ASP A 133 -1.96 -0.94 10.28
N THR A 134 -2.05 0.36 10.01
CA THR A 134 -2.71 1.32 10.91
C THR A 134 -4.23 1.34 10.78
N SER A 135 -4.79 0.62 9.82
CA SER A 135 -6.23 0.52 9.59
C SER A 135 -6.88 -0.66 10.32
N LEU A 136 -6.09 -1.64 10.73
CA LEU A 136 -6.57 -2.81 11.44
C LEU A 136 -6.78 -2.53 12.94
N ASN A 137 -7.71 -3.30 13.54
CA ASN A 137 -7.86 -3.31 14.98
C ASN A 137 -6.60 -3.88 15.65
N MET A 138 -6.18 -3.29 16.76
CA MET A 138 -4.98 -3.69 17.52
C MET A 138 -5.02 -5.15 17.96
N SER A 139 -6.21 -5.69 18.25
CA SER A 139 -6.41 -7.09 18.62
C SER A 139 -6.31 -8.08 17.46
N ALA A 140 -6.21 -7.60 16.21
CA ALA A 140 -6.13 -8.46 15.03
C ALA A 140 -4.84 -9.31 14.98
N LYS A 141 -3.78 -8.85 15.63
CA LYS A 141 -2.48 -9.51 15.72
C LYS A 141 -1.89 -9.33 17.13
N PRO A 142 -1.05 -10.28 17.59
CA PRO A 142 -0.49 -10.21 18.93
C PRO A 142 0.57 -9.12 19.11
N TRP A 143 1.21 -8.68 18.01
CA TRP A 143 2.29 -7.72 18.03
C TRP A 143 1.85 -6.39 17.46
N VAL A 144 2.12 -5.32 18.19
CA VAL A 144 1.73 -3.96 17.83
C VAL A 144 2.94 -3.05 17.90
N LEU A 145 3.12 -2.26 16.82
CA LEU A 145 4.08 -1.17 16.83
C LEU A 145 3.48 0.03 17.54
N CYS A 146 4.25 0.61 18.45
CA CYS A 146 3.88 1.76 19.24
C CYS A 146 4.90 2.88 19.07
N LYS A 147 4.53 4.07 19.51
CA LYS A 147 5.41 5.24 19.63
C LYS A 147 5.39 5.72 21.07
N LYS A 148 6.59 5.93 21.64
CA LYS A 148 6.79 6.58 22.95
C LYS A 148 7.75 7.74 22.75
N GLY A 149 7.24 8.98 22.87
CA GLY A 149 8.03 10.14 22.52
C GLY A 149 8.50 10.15 21.07
N ARG A 150 9.81 10.06 20.84
CA ARG A 150 10.43 10.01 19.51
C ARG A 150 10.83 8.60 19.06
N SER A 151 10.69 7.62 19.92
CA SER A 151 11.14 6.23 19.65
C SER A 151 9.97 5.32 19.33
N PHE A 152 10.21 4.35 18.46
CA PHE A 152 9.30 3.23 18.28
C PHE A 152 9.59 2.15 19.31
N LEU A 153 8.56 1.41 19.66
CA LEU A 153 8.66 0.21 20.47
C LEU A 153 7.65 -0.82 19.99
N ILE A 154 7.97 -2.08 20.16
CA ILE A 154 7.08 -3.20 19.89
C ILE A 154 6.52 -3.68 21.22
N VAL A 155 5.23 -3.96 21.23
CA VAL A 155 4.56 -4.54 22.40
C VAL A 155 3.73 -5.76 21.98
N ARG A 156 3.55 -6.69 22.91
CA ARG A 156 2.53 -7.73 22.77
C ARG A 156 1.21 -7.16 23.28
N TYR A 157 0.18 -7.21 22.43
CA TYR A 157 -1.16 -6.77 22.78
C TYR A 157 -1.94 -7.94 23.39
N GLY A 158 -2.55 -7.71 24.53
CA GLY A 158 -3.27 -8.73 25.28
C GLY A 158 -4.73 -8.36 25.59
N PRO A 159 -5.43 -9.21 26.36
CA PRO A 159 -6.81 -8.97 26.77
C PRO A 159 -6.97 -7.65 27.51
N GLN A 160 -8.19 -7.11 27.49
CA GLN A 160 -8.55 -5.86 28.17
C GLN A 160 -7.64 -4.69 27.81
N ASN A 161 -7.14 -4.68 26.56
CA ASN A 161 -6.22 -3.65 26.06
C ASN A 161 -4.89 -3.58 26.81
N SER A 162 -4.48 -4.62 27.52
CA SER A 162 -3.18 -4.68 28.19
C SER A 162 -2.05 -4.77 27.17
N ILE A 163 -0.87 -4.25 27.53
CA ILE A 163 0.33 -4.33 26.72
C ILE A 163 1.49 -4.90 27.54
N TYR A 164 2.32 -5.71 26.90
CA TYR A 164 3.42 -6.43 27.54
C TYR A 164 4.70 -6.24 26.73
N HIS A 165 5.82 -6.20 27.44
CA HIS A 165 7.13 -6.20 26.79
C HIS A 165 7.36 -7.52 26.04
N PRO A 166 7.84 -7.52 24.79
CA PRO A 166 7.95 -8.73 23.97
C PRO A 166 8.82 -9.81 24.62
N SER A 167 10.01 -9.44 25.09
CA SER A 167 11.00 -10.39 25.57
C SER A 167 10.73 -10.86 27.01
N THR A 168 10.23 -9.98 27.87
CA THR A 168 10.06 -10.30 29.30
C THR A 168 8.63 -10.67 29.69
N LEU A 169 7.66 -10.39 28.79
CA LEU A 169 6.22 -10.54 29.02
C LEU A 169 5.71 -9.79 30.27
N LYS A 170 6.48 -8.84 30.79
CA LYS A 170 6.05 -7.97 31.89
C LYS A 170 5.05 -6.95 31.38
N PRO A 171 4.01 -6.61 32.17
CA PRO A 171 3.08 -5.55 31.83
C PRO A 171 3.81 -4.21 31.64
N CYS A 172 3.45 -3.48 30.61
CA CYS A 172 3.96 -2.14 30.34
C CYS A 172 2.91 -1.09 30.70
N SER A 173 3.36 0.02 31.29
CA SER A 173 2.49 1.19 31.47
C SER A 173 2.13 1.78 30.12
N ARG A 174 0.87 2.12 29.90
CA ARG A 174 0.40 2.81 28.69
C ARG A 174 0.68 4.31 28.66
N SER A 175 1.17 4.86 29.75
CA SER A 175 1.45 6.31 29.86
C SER A 175 2.45 6.75 28.80
N GLY A 176 2.05 7.71 27.99
CA GLY A 176 2.88 8.27 26.92
C GLY A 176 3.10 7.35 25.70
N ILE A 177 2.39 6.21 25.62
CA ILE A 177 2.47 5.28 24.52
C ILE A 177 1.29 5.48 23.56
N VAL A 178 1.59 5.72 22.28
CA VAL A 178 0.62 5.79 21.19
C VAL A 178 0.72 4.49 20.38
N LEU A 179 -0.37 3.74 20.31
CA LEU A 179 -0.47 2.54 19.47
C LEU A 179 -0.60 2.99 18.01
N LEU A 180 0.25 2.48 17.13
CA LEU A 180 0.25 2.82 15.71
C LEU A 180 -0.53 1.82 14.87
N GLY A 181 -0.31 0.53 15.08
CA GLY A 181 -0.99 -0.53 14.37
C GLY A 181 -0.37 -1.90 14.61
N PRO A 182 -1.12 -2.98 14.32
CA PRO A 182 -0.60 -4.33 14.41
C PRO A 182 0.47 -4.60 13.35
N ILE A 183 1.47 -5.41 13.73
CA ILE A 183 2.50 -5.91 12.84
C ILE A 183 1.91 -7.09 12.06
N ILE A 184 1.78 -6.94 10.74
CA ILE A 184 1.16 -7.95 9.88
C ILE A 184 2.17 -8.84 9.16
N LYS A 185 3.42 -8.38 9.04
CA LYS A 185 4.54 -9.15 8.45
C LYS A 185 5.85 -8.84 9.15
N LEU A 186 6.67 -9.86 9.23
CA LEU A 186 8.08 -9.80 9.60
C LEU A 186 8.87 -10.42 8.45
N LEU A 187 9.88 -9.72 7.98
CA LEU A 187 10.83 -10.15 6.97
C LEU A 187 12.22 -10.10 7.58
N ARG A 188 12.89 -11.22 7.55
CA ARG A 188 14.24 -11.38 8.09
C ARG A 188 15.13 -11.92 7.00
N ASP A 189 16.20 -11.21 6.70
CA ASP A 189 17.24 -11.72 5.81
C ASP A 189 18.07 -12.74 6.58
N TRP A 190 18.15 -13.93 6.01
CA TRP A 190 19.08 -14.97 6.46
C TRP A 190 20.32 -14.83 5.58
N GLU A 191 21.39 -14.32 6.15
CA GLU A 191 22.73 -14.42 5.55
C GLU A 191 23.25 -15.83 5.68
#